data_ae47ee6f0852e4dbc6fe831bcd799d7a
#
_entry.id   ae47ee6f0852e4dbc6fe831bcd799d7a
#
_cell.length_a   1.000
_cell.length_b   1.000
_cell.length_c   1.000
_cell.angle_alpha   90.00
_cell.angle_beta   90.00
_cell.angle_gamma   90.00
#
_symmetry.space_group_name_H-M   'P 1'
#
loop_
_entity.id
_entity.type
_entity.pdbx_description
1 polymer ?
#
loop_
_entity_poly.entity_id
_entity_poly.type
_entity_poly.pdbx_seq_one_letter_code
_entity_poly.pdbx_strand_id
1 'polypeptide(L)'
;DLSLDRVKACLKVVRANKGTLMVGFNRRFDPHFMAVRAEIDKGSVGTVEMVTITSRDPGAPPLDYIARSGGIFRDMTIHDFDMARFLLGEEVTEVSAMAAVLVDPAIGKAGDSDSVQVMLKTSTGKMALISNSRRATYGYDQRIEVHGSKGVVSAENQRPVSIELANGSGYTRPPLHDFFMTRYTEAYAAEIAAFVDAVGAKKAAAPSGEDGLAALALAEAALLSVKEGRTVKLSEITG
;
A
#
# COMPACT_ATOMS: atom_id res chain seq x y z
N ASP A 1 -5.07 4.38 -13.98
CA ASP A 1 -6.37 4.00 -14.55
C ASP A 1 -7.01 2.88 -13.71
N LEU A 2 -8.33 2.79 -13.73
CA LEU A 2 -9.09 1.77 -12.99
C LEU A 2 -9.34 0.48 -13.81
N SER A 3 -8.89 0.42 -15.06
CA SER A 3 -9.07 -0.73 -15.97
C SER A 3 -7.75 -1.38 -16.31
N LEU A 4 -7.63 -2.68 -16.03
CA LEU A 4 -6.46 -3.48 -16.39
C LEU A 4 -6.16 -3.41 -17.89
N ASP A 5 -7.18 -3.49 -18.74
CA ASP A 5 -6.98 -3.46 -20.21
C ASP A 5 -6.48 -2.12 -20.69
N ARG A 6 -6.96 -1.02 -20.10
CA ARG A 6 -6.47 0.32 -20.42
C ARG A 6 -5.03 0.53 -19.93
N VAL A 7 -4.70 0.01 -18.75
CA VAL A 7 -3.30 0.02 -18.26
C VAL A 7 -2.40 -0.79 -19.19
N LYS A 8 -2.80 -2.02 -19.56
CA LYS A 8 -2.07 -2.86 -20.53
C LYS A 8 -1.85 -2.14 -21.87
N ALA A 9 -2.90 -1.48 -22.40
CA ALA A 9 -2.80 -0.68 -23.62
C ALA A 9 -1.83 0.51 -23.47
N CYS A 10 -1.89 1.24 -22.35
CA CYS A 10 -0.96 2.32 -22.04
C CYS A 10 0.50 1.83 -22.00
N LEU A 11 0.77 0.74 -21.30
CA LEU A 11 2.11 0.14 -21.22
C LEU A 11 2.64 -0.28 -22.58
N LYS A 12 1.78 -0.80 -23.47
CA LYS A 12 2.15 -1.10 -24.86
C LYS A 12 2.62 0.15 -25.62
N VAL A 13 1.92 1.27 -25.45
CA VAL A 13 2.30 2.56 -26.06
C VAL A 13 3.62 3.07 -25.49
N VAL A 14 3.78 3.04 -24.15
CA VAL A 14 5.02 3.46 -23.48
C VAL A 14 6.22 2.67 -24.01
N ARG A 15 6.11 1.35 -24.08
CA ARG A 15 7.19 0.48 -24.61
C ARG A 15 7.50 0.76 -26.09
N ALA A 16 6.47 0.91 -26.94
CA ALA A 16 6.65 1.19 -28.37
C ALA A 16 7.38 2.52 -28.61
N ASN A 17 7.17 3.51 -27.75
CA ASN A 17 7.81 4.83 -27.84
C ASN A 17 9.08 4.94 -26.98
N LYS A 18 9.53 3.87 -26.33
CA LYS A 18 10.68 3.87 -25.40
C LYS A 18 10.54 4.97 -24.33
N GLY A 19 9.30 5.22 -23.89
CA GLY A 19 9.00 6.22 -22.87
C GLY A 19 9.45 5.78 -21.49
N THR A 20 9.85 6.73 -20.65
CA THR A 20 10.10 6.49 -19.22
C THR A 20 8.80 6.71 -18.46
N LEU A 21 8.35 5.70 -17.72
CA LEU A 21 7.15 5.75 -16.89
C LEU A 21 7.49 5.32 -15.47
N MET A 22 7.06 6.10 -14.50
CA MET A 22 7.07 5.74 -13.09
C MET A 22 5.67 5.91 -12.52
N VAL A 23 5.24 5.01 -11.64
CA VAL A 23 3.98 5.11 -10.93
C VAL A 23 4.22 5.76 -9.57
N GLY A 24 3.33 6.65 -9.13
CA GLY A 24 3.43 7.39 -7.89
C GLY A 24 3.15 6.54 -6.64
N PHE A 25 3.87 5.44 -6.44
CA PHE A 25 3.85 4.67 -5.20
C PHE A 25 4.86 5.25 -4.20
N ASN A 26 4.55 6.43 -3.71
CA ASN A 26 5.40 7.25 -2.84
C ASN A 26 5.90 6.52 -1.59
N ARG A 27 5.18 5.52 -1.10
CA ARG A 27 5.58 4.75 0.09
C ARG A 27 6.89 3.98 -0.11
N ARG A 28 7.25 3.61 -1.36
CA ARG A 28 8.57 3.03 -1.67
C ARG A 28 9.73 4.01 -1.48
N PHE A 29 9.45 5.30 -1.29
CA PHE A 29 10.42 6.37 -1.05
C PHE A 29 10.35 6.93 0.38
N ASP A 30 9.45 6.41 1.21
CA ASP A 30 9.36 6.80 2.62
C ASP A 30 10.63 6.36 3.37
N PRO A 31 11.34 7.25 4.09
CA PRO A 31 12.62 6.92 4.71
C PRO A 31 12.50 5.79 5.73
N HIS A 32 11.38 5.66 6.43
CA HIS A 32 11.16 4.60 7.42
C HIS A 32 10.90 3.25 6.74
N PHE A 33 10.10 3.23 5.67
CA PHE A 33 9.82 2.00 4.92
C PHE A 33 11.03 1.56 4.09
N MET A 34 11.81 2.52 3.58
CA MET A 34 13.11 2.22 2.95
C MET A 34 14.12 1.64 3.93
N ALA A 35 14.14 2.11 5.19
CA ALA A 35 14.98 1.52 6.21
C ALA A 35 14.60 0.07 6.51
N VAL A 36 13.30 -0.26 6.57
CA VAL A 36 12.83 -1.65 6.68
C VAL A 36 13.30 -2.48 5.49
N ARG A 37 13.15 -1.96 4.26
CA ARG A 37 13.61 -2.65 3.05
C ARG A 37 15.12 -2.89 3.09
N ALA A 38 15.90 -1.92 3.52
CA ALA A 38 17.36 -2.03 3.64
C ALA A 38 17.78 -3.14 4.63
N GLU A 39 17.05 -3.34 5.74
CA GLU A 39 17.34 -4.43 6.67
C GLU A 39 16.97 -5.81 6.08
N ILE A 40 15.92 -5.89 5.25
CA ILE A 40 15.61 -7.10 4.47
C ILE A 40 16.75 -7.42 3.51
N ASP A 41 17.22 -6.42 2.74
CA ASP A 41 18.27 -6.58 1.73
C ASP A 41 19.64 -6.96 2.35
N LYS A 42 19.93 -6.51 3.56
CA LYS A 42 21.09 -6.93 4.35
C LYS A 42 20.98 -8.36 4.89
N GLY A 43 19.77 -8.95 4.85
CA GLY A 43 19.50 -10.26 5.43
C GLY A 43 19.38 -10.26 6.96
N SER A 44 19.17 -9.10 7.58
CA SER A 44 19.06 -8.95 9.04
C SER A 44 17.91 -9.77 9.64
N VAL A 45 16.81 -9.90 8.92
CA VAL A 45 15.65 -10.73 9.33
C VAL A 45 15.69 -12.16 8.78
N GLY A 46 16.71 -12.50 7.99
CA GLY A 46 16.77 -13.79 7.29
C GLY A 46 15.83 -13.85 6.09
N THR A 47 15.23 -15.02 5.85
CA THR A 47 14.21 -15.19 4.82
C THR A 47 12.90 -14.53 5.29
N VAL A 48 12.34 -13.64 4.50
CA VAL A 48 11.02 -13.04 4.78
C VAL A 48 9.96 -14.14 4.74
N GLU A 49 9.10 -14.18 5.74
CA GLU A 49 8.02 -15.15 5.89
C GLU A 49 6.65 -14.48 5.90
N MET A 50 6.49 -13.41 6.69
CA MET A 50 5.22 -12.70 6.84
C MET A 50 5.42 -11.18 6.83
N VAL A 51 4.44 -10.49 6.26
CA VAL A 51 4.35 -9.02 6.25
C VAL A 51 3.01 -8.60 6.84
N THR A 52 3.01 -7.64 7.75
CA THR A 52 1.78 -7.02 8.26
C THR A 52 1.77 -5.54 7.92
N ILE A 53 0.70 -5.07 7.31
CA ILE A 53 0.51 -3.65 6.93
C ILE A 53 -0.77 -3.14 7.57
N THR A 54 -0.66 -2.03 8.27
CA THR A 54 -1.81 -1.28 8.79
C THR A 54 -1.82 0.09 8.15
N SER A 55 -2.92 0.43 7.47
CA SER A 55 -3.14 1.75 6.89
C SER A 55 -4.52 2.24 7.23
N ARG A 56 -4.62 3.35 7.97
CA ARG A 56 -5.91 3.92 8.39
C ARG A 56 -5.89 5.43 8.23
N ASP A 57 -6.90 5.93 7.53
CA ASP A 57 -7.10 7.36 7.34
C ASP A 57 -7.77 7.99 8.55
N PRO A 58 -7.48 9.25 8.90
CA PRO A 58 -8.11 9.93 10.03
C PRO A 58 -9.61 10.17 9.83
N GLY A 59 -10.07 10.20 8.58
CA GLY A 59 -11.47 10.34 8.19
C GLY A 59 -11.73 9.87 6.77
N ALA A 60 -12.99 9.58 6.47
CA ALA A 60 -13.41 9.19 5.13
C ALA A 60 -13.35 10.37 4.15
N PRO A 61 -13.00 10.13 2.87
CA PRO A 61 -13.07 11.16 1.85
C PRO A 61 -14.52 11.53 1.51
N PRO A 62 -14.76 12.67 0.83
CA PRO A 62 -16.10 13.05 0.40
C PRO A 62 -16.75 12.01 -0.51
N LEU A 63 -18.09 11.88 -0.46
CA LEU A 63 -18.83 10.87 -1.22
C LEU A 63 -18.68 11.01 -2.74
N ASP A 64 -18.54 12.24 -3.26
CA ASP A 64 -18.30 12.49 -4.68
C ASP A 64 -16.92 11.98 -5.13
N TYR A 65 -15.93 11.98 -4.23
CA TYR A 65 -14.64 11.34 -4.47
C TYR A 65 -14.76 9.82 -4.49
N ILE A 66 -15.45 9.22 -3.51
CA ILE A 66 -15.67 7.78 -3.44
C ILE A 66 -16.31 7.26 -4.73
N ALA A 67 -17.31 7.96 -5.26
CA ALA A 67 -18.02 7.57 -6.48
C ALA A 67 -17.11 7.44 -7.73
N ARG A 68 -15.94 8.06 -7.73
CA ARG A 68 -15.01 8.07 -8.89
C ARG A 68 -13.61 7.54 -8.59
N SER A 69 -13.27 7.29 -7.32
CA SER A 69 -11.95 6.79 -6.92
C SER A 69 -11.72 5.32 -7.30
N GLY A 70 -12.78 4.57 -7.57
CA GLY A 70 -12.74 3.14 -7.83
C GLY A 70 -12.91 2.28 -6.57
N GLY A 71 -13.24 2.90 -5.42
CA GLY A 71 -13.47 2.23 -4.15
C GLY A 71 -12.19 1.94 -3.37
N ILE A 72 -12.36 1.47 -2.13
CA ILE A 72 -11.27 1.35 -1.16
C ILE A 72 -10.08 0.53 -1.66
N PHE A 73 -10.32 -0.54 -2.45
CA PHE A 73 -9.23 -1.40 -2.93
C PHE A 73 -8.37 -0.74 -4.00
N ARG A 74 -8.96 0.07 -4.91
CA ARG A 74 -8.24 0.76 -5.99
C ARG A 74 -7.72 2.14 -5.60
N ASP A 75 -8.24 2.71 -4.50
CA ASP A 75 -7.90 4.04 -4.02
C ASP A 75 -6.90 3.99 -2.85
N MET A 76 -7.20 3.21 -1.82
CA MET A 76 -6.42 3.14 -0.57
C MET A 76 -5.53 1.90 -0.53
N THR A 77 -6.13 0.71 -0.63
CA THR A 77 -5.41 -0.56 -0.46
C THR A 77 -4.38 -0.81 -1.57
N ILE A 78 -4.51 -0.17 -2.72
CA ILE A 78 -3.57 -0.30 -3.86
C ILE A 78 -2.12 0.02 -3.43
N HIS A 79 -1.93 1.00 -2.55
CA HIS A 79 -0.63 1.35 -2.00
C HIS A 79 -0.07 0.24 -1.10
N ASP A 80 -0.93 -0.47 -0.39
CA ASP A 80 -0.53 -1.58 0.47
C ASP A 80 -0.27 -2.85 -0.35
N PHE A 81 -0.98 -3.06 -1.44
CA PHE A 81 -0.68 -4.13 -2.41
C PHE A 81 0.70 -3.97 -3.02
N ASP A 82 1.04 -2.76 -3.44
CA ASP A 82 2.38 -2.45 -3.92
C ASP A 82 3.44 -2.67 -2.85
N MET A 83 3.20 -2.18 -1.65
CA MET A 83 4.13 -2.32 -0.52
C MET A 83 4.30 -3.79 -0.10
N ALA A 84 3.24 -4.60 -0.09
CA ALA A 84 3.32 -6.02 0.21
C ALA A 84 4.24 -6.75 -0.79
N ARG A 85 4.05 -6.52 -2.10
CA ARG A 85 4.93 -7.07 -3.15
C ARG A 85 6.39 -6.64 -2.96
N PHE A 86 6.59 -5.34 -2.69
CA PHE A 86 7.92 -4.77 -2.46
C PHE A 86 8.65 -5.39 -1.27
N LEU A 87 7.96 -5.65 -0.16
CA LEU A 87 8.55 -6.22 1.06
C LEU A 87 8.70 -7.74 0.98
N LEU A 88 7.72 -8.46 0.42
CA LEU A 88 7.80 -9.92 0.21
C LEU A 88 8.92 -10.29 -0.78
N GLY A 89 9.23 -9.40 -1.73
CA GLY A 89 10.20 -9.64 -2.80
C GLY A 89 9.77 -10.73 -3.78
N GLU A 90 8.46 -11.04 -3.82
CA GLU A 90 7.84 -12.06 -4.67
C GLU A 90 6.45 -11.61 -5.11
N GLU A 91 6.00 -12.14 -6.26
CA GLU A 91 4.64 -11.91 -6.72
C GLU A 91 3.60 -12.71 -5.92
N VAL A 92 2.48 -12.06 -5.66
CA VAL A 92 1.33 -12.68 -5.00
C VAL A 92 0.59 -13.58 -5.98
N THR A 93 0.15 -14.74 -5.51
CA THR A 93 -0.61 -15.72 -6.32
C THR A 93 -2.04 -15.92 -5.84
N GLU A 94 -2.32 -15.64 -4.57
CA GLU A 94 -3.65 -15.83 -3.96
C GLU A 94 -4.03 -14.61 -3.11
N VAL A 95 -5.29 -14.21 -3.21
CA VAL A 95 -5.89 -13.08 -2.46
C VAL A 95 -7.17 -13.55 -1.77
N SER A 96 -7.28 -13.28 -0.47
CA SER A 96 -8.51 -13.45 0.30
C SER A 96 -8.85 -12.14 1.00
N ALA A 97 -10.04 -11.61 0.80
CA ALA A 97 -10.44 -10.30 1.32
C ALA A 97 -11.82 -10.33 1.97
N MET A 98 -11.96 -9.56 3.04
CA MET A 98 -13.24 -9.22 3.68
C MET A 98 -13.39 -7.70 3.69
N ALA A 99 -14.60 -7.21 3.46
CA ALA A 99 -14.92 -5.80 3.46
C ALA A 99 -16.23 -5.54 4.21
N ALA A 100 -16.31 -4.39 4.86
CA ALA A 100 -17.48 -3.98 5.61
C ALA A 100 -17.66 -2.46 5.58
N VAL A 101 -18.86 -2.00 5.92
CA VAL A 101 -19.20 -0.60 6.15
C VAL A 101 -19.36 -0.39 7.65
N LEU A 102 -18.31 0.10 8.30
CA LEU A 102 -18.24 0.27 9.76
C LEU A 102 -18.04 1.73 10.18
N VAL A 103 -17.72 2.61 9.22
CA VAL A 103 -17.40 4.03 9.46
C VAL A 103 -18.58 4.92 9.13
N ASP A 104 -19.10 4.86 7.90
CA ASP A 104 -20.20 5.69 7.42
C ASP A 104 -21.13 4.88 6.51
N PRO A 105 -22.42 4.69 6.89
CA PRO A 105 -23.40 4.01 6.04
C PRO A 105 -23.59 4.64 4.65
N ALA A 106 -23.26 5.92 4.47
CA ALA A 106 -23.33 6.59 3.19
C ALA A 106 -22.33 6.03 2.16
N ILE A 107 -21.18 5.54 2.62
CA ILE A 107 -20.18 4.85 1.79
C ILE A 107 -20.77 3.56 1.21
N GLY A 108 -21.45 2.78 2.05
CA GLY A 108 -22.15 1.57 1.61
C GLY A 108 -23.25 1.87 0.58
N LYS A 109 -24.02 2.96 0.76
CA LYS A 109 -25.03 3.40 -0.21
C LYS A 109 -24.40 3.84 -1.53
N ALA A 110 -23.16 4.34 -1.51
CA ALA A 110 -22.38 4.66 -2.71
C ALA A 110 -21.75 3.42 -3.39
N GLY A 111 -21.95 2.22 -2.84
CA GLY A 111 -21.46 0.96 -3.40
C GLY A 111 -20.02 0.61 -3.05
N ASP A 112 -19.44 1.25 -2.02
CA ASP A 112 -18.08 1.00 -1.54
C ASP A 112 -18.08 0.47 -0.10
N SER A 113 -16.91 0.09 0.38
CA SER A 113 -16.61 -0.27 1.77
C SER A 113 -15.64 0.74 2.39
N ASP A 114 -15.59 0.78 3.71
CA ASP A 114 -14.71 1.69 4.45
C ASP A 114 -13.72 0.97 5.37
N SER A 115 -13.86 -0.34 5.50
CA SER A 115 -13.03 -1.18 6.36
C SER A 115 -12.78 -2.51 5.66
N VAL A 116 -11.50 -2.90 5.53
CA VAL A 116 -11.12 -4.14 4.86
C VAL A 116 -9.99 -4.87 5.58
N GLN A 117 -10.01 -6.20 5.46
CA GLN A 117 -8.94 -7.10 5.82
C GLN A 117 -8.58 -7.93 4.60
N VAL A 118 -7.30 -8.00 4.26
CA VAL A 118 -6.82 -8.75 3.10
C VAL A 118 -5.66 -9.65 3.50
N MET A 119 -5.73 -10.90 3.08
CA MET A 119 -4.62 -11.84 3.15
C MET A 119 -4.10 -12.13 1.75
N LEU A 120 -2.79 -12.08 1.60
CA LEU A 120 -2.06 -12.35 0.37
C LEU A 120 -1.13 -13.55 0.59
N LYS A 121 -0.92 -14.36 -0.45
CA LYS A 121 0.02 -15.48 -0.42
C LYS A 121 0.81 -15.56 -1.72
N THR A 122 2.10 -15.85 -1.62
CA THR A 122 2.99 -16.09 -2.77
C THR A 122 3.07 -17.57 -3.12
N SER A 123 3.69 -17.91 -4.24
CA SER A 123 3.89 -19.29 -4.68
C SER A 123 4.81 -20.09 -3.74
N THR A 124 5.73 -19.43 -3.03
CA THR A 124 6.62 -20.07 -2.05
C THR A 124 5.99 -20.19 -0.66
N GLY A 125 4.79 -19.62 -0.47
CA GLY A 125 4.04 -19.67 0.79
C GLY A 125 4.25 -18.49 1.71
N LYS A 126 5.03 -17.45 1.34
CA LYS A 126 5.10 -16.21 2.10
C LYS A 126 3.72 -15.53 2.12
N MET A 127 3.41 -14.83 3.20
CA MET A 127 2.09 -14.25 3.42
C MET A 127 2.17 -12.76 3.73
N ALA A 128 1.10 -12.02 3.40
CA ALA A 128 0.90 -10.67 3.93
C ALA A 128 -0.52 -10.48 4.44
N LEU A 129 -0.65 -9.71 5.52
CA LEU A 129 -1.92 -9.25 6.08
C LEU A 129 -2.00 -7.73 5.95
N ILE A 130 -3.08 -7.24 5.35
CA ILE A 130 -3.37 -5.82 5.20
C ILE A 130 -4.65 -5.48 5.96
N SER A 131 -4.61 -4.42 6.79
CA SER A 131 -5.75 -3.90 7.54
C SER A 131 -5.96 -2.43 7.20
N ASN A 132 -7.06 -2.10 6.53
CA ASN A 132 -7.41 -0.72 6.21
C ASN A 132 -8.72 -0.28 6.86
N SER A 133 -8.79 1.00 7.19
CA SER A 133 -10.02 1.68 7.63
C SER A 133 -9.98 3.15 7.23
N ARG A 134 -11.12 3.68 6.81
CA ARG A 134 -11.28 5.12 6.55
C ARG A 134 -11.59 5.91 7.84
N ARG A 135 -11.18 5.37 9.01
CA ARG A 135 -11.27 6.07 10.31
C ARG A 135 -10.17 5.64 11.28
N ALA A 136 -9.35 6.61 11.67
CA ALA A 136 -8.41 6.51 12.77
C ALA A 136 -8.46 7.81 13.59
N THR A 137 -9.23 7.83 14.68
CA THR A 137 -9.47 9.03 15.51
C THR A 137 -8.21 9.58 16.18
N TYR A 138 -7.13 8.79 16.18
CA TYR A 138 -5.82 9.10 16.77
C TYR A 138 -4.79 9.62 15.76
N GLY A 139 -5.18 9.82 14.48
CA GLY A 139 -4.35 10.34 13.41
C GLY A 139 -4.07 9.33 12.29
N TYR A 140 -3.22 9.71 11.33
CA TYR A 140 -2.90 8.93 10.15
C TYR A 140 -2.02 7.72 10.50
N ASP A 141 -2.61 6.53 10.58
CA ASP A 141 -1.97 5.30 11.05
C ASP A 141 -1.38 4.51 9.88
N GLN A 142 -0.05 4.48 9.80
CA GLN A 142 0.70 3.84 8.71
C GLN A 142 1.87 3.03 9.30
N ARG A 143 1.69 1.72 9.42
CA ARG A 143 2.66 0.82 10.03
C ARG A 143 2.93 -0.38 9.15
N ILE A 144 4.17 -0.84 9.16
CA ILE A 144 4.57 -2.10 8.53
C ILE A 144 5.42 -2.92 9.50
N GLU A 145 5.28 -4.23 9.42
CA GLU A 145 6.10 -5.20 10.12
C GLU A 145 6.48 -6.32 9.15
N VAL A 146 7.73 -6.72 9.18
CA VAL A 146 8.25 -7.84 8.40
C VAL A 146 8.89 -8.85 9.34
N HIS A 147 8.30 -10.02 9.43
CA HIS A 147 8.79 -11.18 10.18
C HIS A 147 9.55 -12.11 9.22
N GLY A 148 10.70 -12.54 9.64
CA GLY A 148 11.52 -13.49 8.91
C GLY A 148 12.19 -14.51 9.82
N SER A 149 12.89 -15.47 9.22
CA SER A 149 13.47 -16.63 9.89
C SER A 149 14.52 -16.31 10.97
N LYS A 150 15.03 -15.07 11.04
CA LYS A 150 16.03 -14.64 12.01
C LYS A 150 15.58 -13.47 12.90
N GLY A 151 14.40 -12.91 12.67
CA GLY A 151 13.93 -11.79 13.47
C GLY A 151 12.82 -11.01 12.79
N VAL A 152 12.50 -9.85 13.35
CA VAL A 152 11.46 -8.95 12.89
C VAL A 152 12.03 -7.54 12.71
N VAL A 153 11.55 -6.83 11.71
CA VAL A 153 11.80 -5.39 11.53
C VAL A 153 10.46 -4.69 11.29
N SER A 154 10.25 -3.54 11.93
CA SER A 154 9.01 -2.78 11.81
C SER A 154 9.26 -1.28 11.66
N ALA A 155 8.32 -0.59 11.01
CA ALA A 155 8.22 0.85 11.03
C ALA A 155 6.93 1.26 11.75
N GLU A 156 7.12 2.00 12.84
CA GLU A 156 6.08 2.54 13.68
C GLU A 156 5.46 3.82 13.10
N ASN A 157 4.32 4.21 13.64
CA ASN A 157 3.69 5.48 13.33
C ASN A 157 4.60 6.68 13.58
N GLN A 158 4.60 7.62 12.66
CA GLN A 158 5.39 8.84 12.74
C GLN A 158 4.58 10.00 13.33
N ARG A 159 5.28 10.85 14.10
CA ARG A 159 4.76 12.08 14.70
C ARG A 159 5.57 13.27 14.20
N PRO A 160 4.95 14.46 14.13
CA PRO A 160 5.69 15.67 13.74
C PRO A 160 6.88 15.98 14.64
N VAL A 161 6.78 15.59 15.92
CA VAL A 161 7.88 15.73 16.91
C VAL A 161 7.93 14.51 17.83
N SER A 162 9.14 14.13 18.24
CA SER A 162 9.38 12.97 19.11
C SER A 162 9.63 13.43 20.55
N ILE A 163 8.52 13.75 21.25
CA ILE A 163 8.54 14.08 22.70
C ILE A 163 7.57 13.19 23.46
N GLU A 164 7.78 13.06 24.75
CA GLU A 164 6.88 12.41 25.70
C GLU A 164 6.76 13.24 26.96
N LEU A 165 5.55 13.54 27.37
CA LEU A 165 5.24 14.20 28.63
C LEU A 165 4.88 13.13 29.68
N ALA A 166 5.60 13.10 30.79
CA ALA A 166 5.29 12.28 31.95
C ALA A 166 4.90 13.17 33.13
N ASN A 167 3.74 12.98 33.72
CA ASN A 167 3.27 13.71 34.92
C ASN A 167 2.32 12.82 35.75
N GLY A 168 1.63 13.40 36.76
CA GLY A 168 0.70 12.69 37.63
C GLY A 168 -0.49 12.03 36.92
N SER A 169 -0.78 12.41 35.66
CA SER A 169 -1.82 11.80 34.80
C SER A 169 -1.30 10.66 33.94
N GLY A 170 0.00 10.34 33.98
CA GLY A 170 0.64 9.30 33.19
C GLY A 170 1.53 9.83 32.04
N TYR A 171 1.62 9.06 30.96
CA TYR A 171 2.45 9.37 29.80
C TYR A 171 1.56 9.85 28.65
N THR A 172 1.97 10.94 28.00
CA THR A 172 1.29 11.51 26.82
C THR A 172 2.31 11.81 25.73
N ARG A 173 1.97 11.42 24.50
CA ARG A 173 2.76 11.72 23.30
C ARG A 173 1.97 12.62 22.36
N PRO A 174 2.60 13.45 21.53
CA PRO A 174 1.95 14.22 20.49
C PRO A 174 1.10 13.33 19.57
N PRO A 175 0.05 13.88 18.94
CA PRO A 175 -0.73 13.15 17.94
C PRO A 175 0.17 12.70 16.78
N LEU A 176 -0.30 11.72 16.01
CA LEU A 176 0.30 11.35 14.74
C LEU A 176 0.18 12.50 13.74
N HIS A 177 0.88 12.40 12.61
CA HIS A 177 0.59 13.28 11.47
C HIS A 177 -0.91 13.26 11.16
N ASP A 178 -1.44 14.38 10.72
CA ASP A 178 -2.86 14.56 10.45
C ASP A 178 -3.30 13.83 9.18
N PHE A 179 -2.46 13.80 8.13
CA PHE A 179 -2.77 13.10 6.88
C PHE A 179 -1.52 12.83 6.04
N PHE A 180 -1.71 12.25 4.83
CA PHE A 180 -0.61 11.86 3.95
C PHE A 180 0.26 13.04 3.50
N MET A 181 -0.32 14.23 3.35
CA MET A 181 0.41 15.42 2.89
C MET A 181 1.54 15.82 3.84
N THR A 182 1.32 15.69 5.14
CA THR A 182 2.33 15.98 6.17
C THR A 182 3.19 14.77 6.47
N ARG A 183 2.63 13.55 6.39
CA ARG A 183 3.35 12.31 6.68
C ARG A 183 4.38 11.94 5.61
N TYR A 184 4.11 12.22 4.33
CA TYR A 184 4.91 11.75 3.21
C TYR A 184 5.64 12.86 2.44
N THR A 185 5.87 14.02 3.06
CA THR A 185 6.56 15.16 2.42
C THR A 185 7.94 14.74 1.87
N GLU A 186 8.75 14.03 2.66
CA GLU A 186 10.06 13.54 2.24
C GLU A 186 9.95 12.48 1.15
N ALA A 187 8.97 11.59 1.25
CA ALA A 187 8.75 10.53 0.26
C ALA A 187 8.41 11.11 -1.11
N TYR A 188 7.54 12.12 -1.19
CA TYR A 188 7.20 12.78 -2.46
C TYR A 188 8.41 13.49 -3.08
N ALA A 189 9.22 14.16 -2.27
CA ALA A 189 10.44 14.80 -2.76
C ALA A 189 11.44 13.78 -3.30
N ALA A 190 11.65 12.68 -2.57
CA ALA A 190 12.54 11.59 -2.98
C ALA A 190 12.03 10.86 -4.24
N GLU A 191 10.72 10.65 -4.37
CA GLU A 191 10.09 10.07 -5.54
C GLU A 191 10.35 10.88 -6.82
N ILE A 192 10.13 12.20 -6.75
CA ILE A 192 10.39 13.09 -7.89
C ILE A 192 11.88 13.12 -8.22
N ALA A 193 12.76 13.20 -7.22
CA ALA A 193 14.21 13.16 -7.44
C ALA A 193 14.64 11.85 -8.14
N ALA A 194 14.15 10.70 -7.68
CA ALA A 194 14.44 9.41 -8.29
C ALA A 194 13.97 9.32 -9.75
N PHE A 195 12.81 9.90 -10.07
CA PHE A 195 12.34 9.97 -11.46
C PHE A 195 13.26 10.83 -12.34
N VAL A 196 13.62 12.03 -11.86
CA VAL A 196 14.53 12.93 -12.59
C VAL A 196 15.88 12.26 -12.83
N ASP A 197 16.44 11.59 -11.83
CA ASP A 197 17.71 10.86 -11.93
C ASP A 197 17.60 9.69 -12.94
N ALA A 198 16.52 8.94 -12.92
CA ALA A 198 16.29 7.84 -13.87
C ALA A 198 16.24 8.37 -15.32
N VAL A 199 15.53 9.47 -15.56
CA VAL A 199 15.43 10.12 -16.87
C VAL A 199 16.80 10.64 -17.30
N GLY A 200 17.52 11.36 -16.44
CA GLY A 200 18.85 11.89 -16.71
C GLY A 200 19.88 10.81 -17.02
N ALA A 201 19.83 9.69 -16.31
CA ALA A 201 20.70 8.54 -16.49
C ALA A 201 20.23 7.61 -17.62
N LYS A 202 19.08 7.85 -18.28
CA LYS A 202 18.44 6.98 -19.29
C LYS A 202 18.23 5.55 -18.78
N LYS A 203 17.85 5.41 -17.50
CA LYS A 203 17.54 4.14 -16.84
C LYS A 203 16.03 3.96 -16.71
N ALA A 204 15.61 2.72 -16.49
CA ALA A 204 14.24 2.43 -16.13
C ALA A 204 13.91 3.09 -14.77
N ALA A 205 12.74 3.70 -14.68
CA ALA A 205 12.23 4.24 -13.42
C ALA A 205 11.45 3.16 -12.66
N ALA A 206 11.49 3.23 -11.34
CA ALA A 206 10.76 2.36 -10.44
C ALA A 206 10.13 3.19 -9.31
N PRO A 207 8.88 2.86 -8.89
CA PRO A 207 8.02 1.76 -9.35
C PRO A 207 7.61 1.90 -10.81
N SER A 208 7.61 0.79 -11.54
CA SER A 208 7.31 0.75 -12.96
C SER A 208 5.81 0.76 -13.26
N GLY A 209 5.44 0.90 -14.52
CA GLY A 209 4.05 0.72 -14.94
C GLY A 209 3.54 -0.71 -14.74
N GLU A 210 4.44 -1.70 -14.78
CA GLU A 210 4.16 -3.10 -14.46
C GLU A 210 3.84 -3.28 -12.97
N ASP A 211 4.51 -2.54 -12.07
CA ASP A 211 4.15 -2.50 -10.65
C ASP A 211 2.73 -1.97 -10.45
N GLY A 212 2.37 -0.89 -11.18
CA GLY A 212 1.02 -0.35 -11.18
C GLY A 212 -0.03 -1.36 -11.67
N LEU A 213 0.27 -2.09 -12.75
CA LEU A 213 -0.60 -3.13 -13.29
C LEU A 213 -0.79 -4.28 -12.29
N ALA A 214 0.28 -4.72 -11.64
CA ALA A 214 0.23 -5.81 -10.66
C ALA A 214 -0.57 -5.40 -9.41
N ALA A 215 -0.37 -4.18 -8.89
CA ALA A 215 -1.14 -3.67 -7.75
C ALA A 215 -2.64 -3.55 -8.09
N LEU A 216 -2.98 -3.09 -9.30
CA LEU A 216 -4.37 -3.04 -9.76
C LEU A 216 -4.98 -4.44 -9.92
N ALA A 217 -4.21 -5.43 -10.40
CA ALA A 217 -4.70 -6.81 -10.49
C ALA A 217 -5.02 -7.41 -9.11
N LEU A 218 -4.22 -7.07 -8.07
CA LEU A 218 -4.51 -7.46 -6.70
C LEU A 218 -5.79 -6.77 -6.16
N ALA A 219 -6.04 -5.52 -6.54
CA ALA A 219 -7.28 -4.83 -6.18
C ALA A 219 -8.50 -5.49 -6.82
N GLU A 220 -8.42 -5.91 -8.10
CA GLU A 220 -9.48 -6.66 -8.77
C GLU A 220 -9.71 -8.03 -8.13
N ALA A 221 -8.64 -8.75 -7.77
CA ALA A 221 -8.73 -10.02 -7.07
C ALA A 221 -9.38 -9.87 -5.70
N ALA A 222 -9.07 -8.80 -4.96
CA ALA A 222 -9.68 -8.51 -3.67
C ALA A 222 -11.19 -8.19 -3.80
N LEU A 223 -11.57 -7.40 -4.81
CA LEU A 223 -12.98 -7.13 -5.13
C LEU A 223 -13.74 -8.41 -5.45
N LEU A 224 -13.15 -9.28 -6.28
CA LEU A 224 -13.75 -10.58 -6.62
C LEU A 224 -13.85 -11.48 -5.38
N SER A 225 -12.81 -11.49 -4.54
CA SER A 225 -12.80 -12.27 -3.29
C SER A 225 -13.93 -11.86 -2.35
N VAL A 226 -14.14 -10.56 -2.15
CA VAL A 226 -15.27 -10.04 -1.34
C VAL A 226 -16.60 -10.43 -1.95
N LYS A 227 -16.76 -10.26 -3.28
CA LYS A 227 -18.01 -10.58 -4.00
C LYS A 227 -18.39 -12.04 -3.89
N GLU A 228 -17.43 -12.94 -3.99
CA GLU A 228 -17.67 -14.38 -4.05
C GLU A 228 -17.44 -15.09 -2.70
N GLY A 229 -16.92 -14.41 -1.69
CA GLY A 229 -16.66 -14.97 -0.36
C GLY A 229 -15.61 -16.08 -0.35
N ARG A 230 -14.63 -16.03 -1.25
CA ARG A 230 -13.57 -17.05 -1.39
C ARG A 230 -12.21 -16.45 -1.65
N THR A 231 -11.18 -17.29 -1.51
CA THR A 231 -9.84 -16.98 -2.03
C THR A 231 -9.86 -16.99 -3.56
N VAL A 232 -9.22 -15.99 -4.17
CA VAL A 232 -9.08 -15.81 -5.62
C VAL A 232 -7.62 -16.03 -6.00
N LYS A 233 -7.37 -16.84 -7.03
CA LYS A 233 -6.06 -16.95 -7.66
C LYS A 233 -5.82 -15.76 -8.58
N LEU A 234 -4.65 -15.15 -8.52
CA LEU A 234 -4.35 -13.96 -9.34
C LEU A 234 -4.43 -14.26 -10.84
N SER A 235 -4.17 -15.51 -11.24
CA SER A 235 -4.36 -15.97 -12.64
C SER A 235 -5.80 -15.86 -13.14
N GLU A 236 -6.81 -15.84 -12.28
CA GLU A 236 -8.20 -15.62 -12.68
C GLU A 236 -8.47 -14.17 -13.15
N ILE A 237 -7.58 -13.24 -12.76
CA ILE A 237 -7.66 -11.82 -13.10
C ILE A 237 -6.74 -11.47 -14.29
N THR A 238 -5.58 -12.10 -14.34
CA THR A 238 -4.54 -11.72 -15.32
C THR A 238 -4.60 -12.50 -16.62
N GLY A 239 -5.29 -13.66 -16.63
CA GLY A 239 -5.46 -14.55 -17.80
C GLY A 239 -4.28 -15.46 -17.99
#